data_98973a9627b6cabca679f4ab727d0f6e
#
_entry.id   98973a9627b6cabca679f4ab727d0f6e
#
_cell.length_a   1.000
_cell.length_b   1.000
_cell.length_c   1.000
_cell.angle_alpha   90.00
_cell.angle_beta   90.00
_cell.angle_gamma   90.00
#
_symmetry.space_group_name_H-M   'P 1'
#
loop_
_entity.id
_entity.type
_entity.pdbx_description
1 polymer ?
#
loop_
_entity_poly.entity_id
_entity_poly.type
_entity_poly.pdbx_seq_one_letter_code
_entity_poly.pdbx_strand_id
1 'polypeptide(L)'
;GVVGLGAIGVKVANAAAALGMTVYGYDPYLSVEAAWSMSAGIKRAASLGEIYENCDYITLHLPCNGETKGMVNASSIATMKQGVRLLNFARGELVVTEDLLAAVESHKIAAYVTDFPAEEMLGNDAIVAFPHLGASTPESEDNCAVMAAQELSAYLETGNTTHSVNLPNITLPRTPGMPRVCVIHLNVSGLINKLTSVISEAGGNIENMISGSRKEYAYTLFDLSGNLPADLAERLEEVPDVIRSRVI
;
A
#
# COMPACT_ATOMS: atom_id res chain seq x y z
N GLY A 1 9.75 9.36 15.52
CA GLY A 1 8.87 8.20 15.36
C GLY A 1 8.15 8.23 14.04
N VAL A 2 8.31 7.20 13.23
CA VAL A 2 7.58 7.05 11.96
C VAL A 2 6.62 5.87 12.10
N VAL A 3 5.31 6.15 12.05
CA VAL A 3 4.25 5.16 12.20
C VAL A 3 3.64 4.86 10.84
N GLY A 4 3.84 3.62 10.35
CA GLY A 4 3.57 3.20 8.98
C GLY A 4 4.79 3.37 8.08
N LEU A 5 5.35 2.25 7.61
CA LEU A 5 6.57 2.20 6.78
C LEU A 5 6.24 1.73 5.35
N GLY A 6 5.15 2.25 4.81
CA GLY A 6 4.80 2.11 3.40
C GLY A 6 5.66 3.03 2.51
N ALA A 7 5.22 3.25 1.26
CA ALA A 7 5.96 4.01 0.25
C ALA A 7 6.37 5.43 0.70
N ILE A 8 5.53 6.11 1.50
CA ILE A 8 5.81 7.45 2.02
C ILE A 8 6.64 7.36 3.30
N GLY A 9 6.21 6.52 4.27
CA GLY A 9 6.87 6.43 5.58
C GLY A 9 8.34 6.05 5.50
N VAL A 10 8.72 5.13 4.61
CA VAL A 10 10.13 4.77 4.36
C VAL A 10 10.93 5.97 3.85
N LYS A 11 10.39 6.77 2.93
CA LYS A 11 11.06 7.97 2.42
C LYS A 11 11.27 9.01 3.52
N VAL A 12 10.24 9.23 4.36
CA VAL A 12 10.31 10.15 5.50
C VAL A 12 11.33 9.66 6.53
N ALA A 13 11.32 8.37 6.87
CA ALA A 13 12.28 7.78 7.79
C ALA A 13 13.73 7.93 7.30
N ASN A 14 13.97 7.65 6.02
CA ASN A 14 15.30 7.83 5.41
C ASN A 14 15.74 9.29 5.38
N ALA A 15 14.84 10.21 5.03
CA ALA A 15 15.15 11.65 5.04
C ALA A 15 15.46 12.15 6.45
N ALA A 16 14.69 11.75 7.45
CA ALA A 16 14.95 12.11 8.84
C ALA A 16 16.30 11.56 9.34
N ALA A 17 16.65 10.31 8.98
CA ALA A 17 17.94 9.72 9.30
C ALA A 17 19.10 10.48 8.61
N ALA A 18 18.94 10.86 7.35
CA ALA A 18 19.92 11.65 6.60
C ALA A 18 20.13 13.06 7.19
N LEU A 19 19.09 13.63 7.83
CA LEU A 19 19.20 14.89 8.59
C LEU A 19 19.83 14.72 9.99
N GLY A 20 20.28 13.51 10.35
CA GLY A 20 20.95 13.21 11.61
C GLY A 20 20.00 12.92 12.78
N MET A 21 18.72 12.70 12.54
CA MET A 21 17.78 12.31 13.59
C MET A 21 17.95 10.82 13.95
N THR A 22 17.69 10.49 15.21
CA THR A 22 17.51 9.10 15.62
C THR A 22 16.09 8.68 15.27
N VAL A 23 15.95 7.76 14.30
CA VAL A 23 14.66 7.37 13.77
C VAL A 23 14.22 6.02 14.34
N TYR A 24 12.99 5.98 14.86
CA TYR A 24 12.25 4.76 15.22
C TYR A 24 11.12 4.56 14.24
N GLY A 25 11.05 3.39 13.64
CA GLY A 25 9.99 3.01 12.71
C GLY A 25 9.10 1.91 13.28
N TYR A 26 7.79 2.05 13.13
CA TYR A 26 6.81 1.03 13.51
C TYR A 26 5.86 0.73 12.35
N ASP A 27 5.82 -0.53 11.95
CA ASP A 27 4.83 -1.08 11.01
C ASP A 27 4.68 -2.58 11.26
N PRO A 28 3.50 -3.06 11.70
CA PRO A 28 3.27 -4.49 11.92
C PRO A 28 3.20 -5.31 10.62
N TYR A 29 2.99 -4.64 9.47
CA TYR A 29 2.82 -5.25 8.14
C TYR A 29 3.97 -4.89 7.18
N LEU A 30 5.15 -4.60 7.72
CA LEU A 30 6.31 -4.20 6.93
C LEU A 30 6.62 -5.20 5.82
N SER A 31 6.59 -4.76 4.56
CA SER A 31 6.97 -5.59 3.43
C SER A 31 8.48 -5.77 3.34
N VAL A 32 8.92 -6.87 2.72
CA VAL A 32 10.34 -7.13 2.46
C VAL A 32 10.95 -6.02 1.61
N GLU A 33 10.23 -5.53 0.61
CA GLU A 33 10.67 -4.44 -0.27
C GLU A 33 10.87 -3.13 0.50
N ALA A 34 9.92 -2.78 1.37
CA ALA A 34 10.06 -1.61 2.25
C ALA A 34 11.28 -1.75 3.17
N ALA A 35 11.51 -2.95 3.73
CA ALA A 35 12.66 -3.21 4.59
C ALA A 35 13.99 -3.03 3.83
N TRP A 36 14.09 -3.50 2.58
CA TRP A 36 15.27 -3.30 1.73
C TRP A 36 15.52 -1.84 1.34
N SER A 37 14.46 -1.02 1.35
CA SER A 37 14.54 0.40 0.99
C SER A 37 14.88 1.30 2.19
N MET A 38 14.94 0.75 3.40
CA MET A 38 15.27 1.52 4.62
C MET A 38 16.76 1.65 4.85
N SER A 39 17.18 2.82 5.33
CA SER A 39 18.53 3.06 5.81
C SER A 39 18.85 2.22 7.04
N ALA A 40 20.06 1.65 7.10
CA ALA A 40 20.49 0.73 8.16
C ALA A 40 20.44 1.33 9.59
N GLY A 41 20.43 2.66 9.72
CA GLY A 41 20.37 3.35 11.01
C GLY A 41 18.98 3.49 11.62
N ILE A 42 17.92 3.11 10.89
CA ILE A 42 16.55 3.20 11.39
C ILE A 42 16.30 2.05 12.38
N LYS A 43 15.87 2.40 13.58
CA LYS A 43 15.58 1.44 14.66
C LYS A 43 14.14 0.94 14.52
N ARG A 44 13.96 -0.37 14.63
CA ARG A 44 12.64 -0.95 14.72
C ARG A 44 12.05 -0.72 16.11
N ALA A 45 10.89 -0.08 16.20
CA ALA A 45 10.09 -0.08 17.42
C ALA A 45 9.26 -1.37 17.51
N ALA A 46 9.24 -1.98 18.67
CA ALA A 46 8.49 -3.21 18.92
C ALA A 46 6.99 -2.95 19.09
N SER A 47 6.61 -1.73 19.46
CA SER A 47 5.22 -1.31 19.67
C SER A 47 5.02 0.19 19.41
N LEU A 48 3.77 0.62 19.27
CA LEU A 48 3.40 2.04 19.25
C LEU A 48 3.78 2.74 20.56
N GLY A 49 3.67 2.04 21.71
CA GLY A 49 4.08 2.57 23.00
C GLY A 49 5.54 3.01 23.00
N GLU A 50 6.43 2.22 22.42
CA GLU A 50 7.84 2.57 22.30
C GLU A 50 8.06 3.86 21.48
N ILE A 51 7.27 4.07 20.42
CA ILE A 51 7.28 5.32 19.65
C ILE A 51 6.82 6.48 20.54
N TYR A 52 5.69 6.33 21.24
CA TYR A 52 5.10 7.38 22.06
C TYR A 52 6.01 7.80 23.21
N GLU A 53 6.61 6.86 23.90
CA GLU A 53 7.48 7.11 25.05
C GLU A 53 8.85 7.73 24.68
N ASN A 54 9.37 7.42 23.51
CA ASN A 54 10.76 7.74 23.18
C ASN A 54 10.95 8.86 22.15
N CYS A 55 9.91 9.22 21.39
CA CYS A 55 10.07 10.13 20.26
C CYS A 55 9.65 11.55 20.59
N ASP A 56 10.45 12.52 20.13
CA ASP A 56 10.18 13.97 20.26
C ASP A 56 9.32 14.48 19.10
N TYR A 57 9.38 13.79 17.96
CA TYR A 57 8.56 14.00 16.77
C TYR A 57 7.91 12.67 16.38
N ILE A 58 6.62 12.69 16.09
CA ILE A 58 5.88 11.51 15.65
C ILE A 58 5.16 11.86 14.35
N THR A 59 5.34 11.07 13.31
CA THR A 59 4.66 11.26 12.03
C THR A 59 3.87 10.02 11.63
N LEU A 60 2.65 10.24 11.14
CA LEU A 60 1.69 9.20 10.80
C LEU A 60 1.63 8.99 9.29
N HIS A 61 1.77 7.73 8.85
CA HIS A 61 1.72 7.32 7.44
C HIS A 61 0.87 6.05 7.26
N LEU A 62 -0.30 6.04 7.89
CA LEU A 62 -1.22 4.90 7.95
C LEU A 62 -2.52 5.19 7.21
N PRO A 63 -3.17 4.17 6.61
CA PRO A 63 -4.57 4.30 6.19
C PRO A 63 -5.47 4.39 7.41
N CYS A 64 -6.63 5.06 7.29
CA CYS A 64 -7.69 5.01 8.28
C CYS A 64 -8.53 3.75 8.06
N ASN A 65 -8.59 2.89 9.06
CA ASN A 65 -9.43 1.68 9.10
C ASN A 65 -9.95 1.45 10.54
N GLY A 66 -10.59 0.30 10.78
CA GLY A 66 -11.15 -0.01 12.10
C GLY A 66 -10.13 -0.09 13.24
N GLU A 67 -8.85 -0.35 12.94
CA GLU A 67 -7.78 -0.46 13.94
C GLU A 67 -7.04 0.88 14.17
N THR A 68 -6.99 1.72 13.13
CA THR A 68 -6.19 2.95 13.15
C THR A 68 -7.02 4.22 13.42
N LYS A 69 -8.35 4.17 13.22
CA LYS A 69 -9.24 5.28 13.51
C LYS A 69 -9.16 5.68 14.99
N GLY A 70 -8.88 6.95 15.26
CA GLY A 70 -8.76 7.48 16.62
C GLY A 70 -7.61 6.90 17.42
N MET A 71 -6.57 6.37 16.76
CA MET A 71 -5.41 5.79 17.44
C MET A 71 -4.63 6.81 18.27
N VAL A 72 -4.67 8.08 17.87
CA VAL A 72 -4.16 9.19 18.66
C VAL A 72 -5.33 9.82 19.39
N ASN A 73 -5.41 9.53 20.69
CA ASN A 73 -6.46 9.93 21.61
C ASN A 73 -5.87 10.28 22.99
N ALA A 74 -6.68 10.69 23.95
CA ALA A 74 -6.23 11.10 25.27
C ALA A 74 -5.31 10.07 25.93
N SER A 75 -5.61 8.77 25.83
CA SER A 75 -4.82 7.71 26.46
C SER A 75 -3.46 7.53 25.80
N SER A 76 -3.39 7.53 24.49
CA SER A 76 -2.13 7.44 23.76
C SER A 76 -1.26 8.70 23.91
N ILE A 77 -1.89 9.88 23.86
CA ILE A 77 -1.22 11.16 24.10
C ILE A 77 -0.61 11.22 25.52
N ALA A 78 -1.29 10.70 26.52
CA ALA A 78 -0.79 10.68 27.89
C ALA A 78 0.58 9.94 28.00
N THR A 79 0.80 8.92 27.18
CA THR A 79 2.07 8.15 27.15
C THR A 79 3.18 8.84 26.36
N MET A 80 2.87 9.82 25.53
CA MET A 80 3.86 10.53 24.74
C MET A 80 4.77 11.41 25.62
N LYS A 81 5.89 11.83 25.08
CA LYS A 81 6.78 12.79 25.76
C LYS A 81 6.08 14.15 25.92
N GLN A 82 6.43 14.85 27.00
CA GLN A 82 6.02 16.25 27.18
C GLN A 82 6.60 17.10 26.07
N GLY A 83 5.78 17.91 25.41
CA GLY A 83 6.19 18.78 24.32
C GLY A 83 6.45 18.05 23.00
N VAL A 84 5.88 16.86 22.79
CA VAL A 84 5.97 16.13 21.55
C VAL A 84 5.40 16.95 20.38
N ARG A 85 5.95 16.75 19.20
CA ARG A 85 5.43 17.32 17.95
C ARG A 85 4.84 16.21 17.10
N LEU A 86 3.57 16.36 16.73
CA LEU A 86 2.83 15.38 15.95
C LEU A 86 2.60 15.88 14.54
N LEU A 87 2.90 15.04 13.54
CA LEU A 87 2.67 15.34 12.13
C LEU A 87 1.68 14.30 11.55
N ASN A 88 0.63 14.78 10.92
CA ASN A 88 -0.38 13.93 10.30
C ASN A 88 -0.70 14.41 8.88
N PHE A 89 -0.02 13.82 7.91
CA PHE A 89 -0.29 13.97 6.47
C PHE A 89 -0.91 12.70 5.89
N ALA A 90 -1.55 11.88 6.74
CA ALA A 90 -2.13 10.62 6.32
C ALA A 90 -3.65 10.68 6.20
N ARG A 91 -4.37 10.75 7.34
CA ARG A 91 -5.85 10.87 7.40
C ARG A 91 -6.25 11.59 8.70
N GLY A 92 -7.20 12.51 8.61
CA GLY A 92 -7.67 13.28 9.76
C GLY A 92 -8.20 12.42 10.89
N GLU A 93 -8.95 11.38 10.56
CA GLU A 93 -9.62 10.49 11.50
C GLU A 93 -8.67 9.61 12.36
N LEU A 94 -7.38 9.62 12.07
CA LEU A 94 -6.37 8.95 12.91
C LEU A 94 -6.24 9.63 14.28
N VAL A 95 -6.58 10.92 14.37
CA VAL A 95 -6.44 11.76 15.57
C VAL A 95 -7.81 12.18 16.05
N VAL A 96 -8.07 12.01 17.35
CA VAL A 96 -9.28 12.53 18.00
C VAL A 96 -9.10 14.02 18.24
N THR A 97 -9.87 14.87 17.55
CA THR A 97 -9.71 16.32 17.54
C THR A 97 -9.83 16.94 18.94
N GLU A 98 -10.82 16.54 19.71
CA GLU A 98 -11.05 17.07 21.08
C GLU A 98 -9.85 16.77 22.01
N ASP A 99 -9.34 15.54 21.95
CA ASP A 99 -8.19 15.11 22.76
C ASP A 99 -6.90 15.83 22.35
N LEU A 100 -6.73 16.06 21.04
CA LEU A 100 -5.61 16.82 20.49
C LEU A 100 -5.64 18.27 20.99
N LEU A 101 -6.79 18.95 20.92
CA LEU A 101 -6.93 20.34 21.33
C LEU A 101 -6.64 20.51 22.83
N ALA A 102 -7.16 19.61 23.68
CA ALA A 102 -6.85 19.59 25.10
C ALA A 102 -5.35 19.36 25.38
N ALA A 103 -4.70 18.50 24.57
CA ALA A 103 -3.28 18.23 24.69
C ALA A 103 -2.40 19.41 24.24
N VAL A 104 -2.83 20.16 23.25
CA VAL A 104 -2.18 21.39 22.81
C VAL A 104 -2.33 22.48 23.87
N GLU A 105 -3.52 22.69 24.42
CA GLU A 105 -3.76 23.65 25.49
C GLU A 105 -2.94 23.38 26.75
N SER A 106 -2.79 22.12 27.11
CA SER A 106 -1.93 21.71 28.25
C SER A 106 -0.42 21.65 27.91
N HIS A 107 -0.02 22.03 26.73
CA HIS A 107 1.35 21.93 26.22
C HIS A 107 1.92 20.50 26.25
N LYS A 108 1.09 19.48 26.33
CA LYS A 108 1.51 18.08 26.18
C LYS A 108 1.97 17.82 24.76
N ILE A 109 1.25 18.39 23.77
CA ILE A 109 1.68 18.49 22.37
C ILE A 109 2.14 19.93 22.12
N ALA A 110 3.39 20.11 21.76
CA ALA A 110 3.95 21.44 21.49
C ALA A 110 3.59 21.98 20.12
N ALA A 111 3.38 21.09 19.14
CA ALA A 111 2.91 21.46 17.82
C ALA A 111 2.19 20.27 17.14
N TYR A 112 1.16 20.59 16.40
CA TYR A 112 0.48 19.66 15.48
C TYR A 112 0.55 20.19 14.05
N VAL A 113 0.97 19.36 13.11
CA VAL A 113 1.11 19.74 11.70
C VAL A 113 0.25 18.80 10.86
N THR A 114 -0.66 19.34 10.05
CA THR A 114 -1.60 18.52 9.28
C THR A 114 -2.07 19.21 8.00
N ASP A 115 -2.46 18.40 7.03
CA ASP A 115 -3.21 18.82 5.84
C ASP A 115 -4.68 18.34 5.87
N PHE A 116 -5.15 17.94 7.07
CA PHE A 116 -6.55 17.61 7.37
C PHE A 116 -7.06 18.42 8.57
N PRO A 117 -7.05 19.77 8.49
CA PRO A 117 -7.51 20.59 9.61
C PRO A 117 -9.02 20.46 9.81
N ALA A 118 -9.45 20.32 11.07
CA ALA A 118 -10.82 20.59 11.48
C ALA A 118 -11.01 22.08 11.74
N GLU A 119 -12.24 22.56 11.68
CA GLU A 119 -12.55 23.99 11.86
C GLU A 119 -12.07 24.51 13.21
N GLU A 120 -12.21 23.69 14.26
CA GLU A 120 -11.81 24.02 15.63
C GLU A 120 -10.29 24.14 15.83
N MET A 121 -9.50 23.68 14.88
CA MET A 121 -8.04 23.79 14.89
C MET A 121 -7.54 25.13 14.35
N LEU A 122 -8.37 25.84 13.57
CA LEU A 122 -7.96 27.04 12.88
C LEU A 122 -7.73 28.20 13.86
N GLY A 123 -6.66 28.95 13.63
CA GLY A 123 -6.29 30.09 14.47
C GLY A 123 -5.53 29.72 15.76
N ASN A 124 -5.18 28.45 15.95
CA ASN A 124 -4.33 28.03 17.07
C ASN A 124 -2.86 28.05 16.64
N ASP A 125 -2.04 28.87 17.30
CA ASP A 125 -0.62 29.07 16.96
C ASP A 125 0.24 27.79 17.05
N ALA A 126 -0.20 26.81 17.82
CA ALA A 126 0.49 25.51 17.93
C ALA A 126 0.05 24.50 16.85
N ILE A 127 -0.91 24.88 15.99
CA ILE A 127 -1.40 24.02 14.92
C ILE A 127 -1.06 24.66 13.55
N VAL A 128 -0.23 23.95 12.79
CA VAL A 128 0.14 24.36 11.43
C VAL A 128 -0.71 23.57 10.44
N ALA A 129 -1.65 24.24 9.82
CA ALA A 129 -2.59 23.66 8.86
C ALA A 129 -2.19 24.00 7.43
N PHE A 130 -2.20 23.00 6.56
CA PHE A 130 -1.97 23.14 5.12
C PHE A 130 -3.20 22.68 4.33
N PRO A 131 -3.42 23.19 3.11
CA PRO A 131 -4.36 22.55 2.20
C PRO A 131 -3.83 21.18 1.75
N HIS A 132 -4.73 20.20 1.58
CA HIS A 132 -4.40 18.84 1.14
C HIS A 132 -4.06 18.80 -0.35
N LEU A 133 -2.82 19.11 -0.71
CA LEU A 133 -2.34 19.27 -2.10
C LEU A 133 -1.24 18.27 -2.50
N GLY A 134 -0.99 17.22 -1.70
CA GLY A 134 0.13 16.30 -1.92
C GLY A 134 0.14 15.60 -3.29
N ALA A 135 -1.05 15.38 -3.88
CA ALA A 135 -1.20 14.79 -5.22
C ALA A 135 -1.72 15.80 -6.27
N SER A 136 -1.80 17.08 -5.95
CA SER A 136 -2.43 18.12 -6.77
C SER A 136 -1.43 19.19 -7.20
N THR A 137 -0.18 18.81 -7.43
CA THR A 137 0.81 19.66 -8.08
C THR A 137 1.00 19.22 -9.54
N PRO A 138 1.39 20.11 -10.46
CA PRO A 138 1.63 19.76 -11.86
C PRO A 138 2.60 18.56 -11.99
N GLU A 139 3.66 18.52 -11.21
CA GLU A 139 4.63 17.42 -11.22
C GLU A 139 4.04 16.10 -10.73
N SER A 140 3.14 16.15 -9.74
CA SER A 140 2.45 14.94 -9.25
C SER A 140 1.47 14.42 -10.28
N GLU A 141 0.72 15.29 -10.96
CA GLU A 141 -0.23 14.92 -12.02
C GLU A 141 0.49 14.31 -13.21
N ASP A 142 1.58 14.92 -13.68
CA ASP A 142 2.42 14.37 -14.75
C ASP A 142 3.01 13.00 -14.38
N ASN A 143 3.55 12.85 -13.16
CA ASN A 143 4.09 11.59 -12.68
C ASN A 143 3.01 10.50 -12.58
N CYS A 144 1.82 10.84 -12.09
CA CYS A 144 0.69 9.91 -12.01
C CYS A 144 0.27 9.44 -13.41
N ALA A 145 0.18 10.36 -14.38
CA ALA A 145 -0.16 10.01 -15.75
C ALA A 145 0.88 9.06 -16.40
N VAL A 146 2.16 9.35 -16.22
CA VAL A 146 3.26 8.51 -16.72
C VAL A 146 3.23 7.13 -16.06
N MET A 147 3.09 7.06 -14.74
CA MET A 147 3.01 5.79 -14.00
C MET A 147 1.80 4.98 -14.44
N ALA A 148 0.63 5.58 -14.55
CA ALA A 148 -0.58 4.90 -14.99
C ALA A 148 -0.43 4.32 -16.42
N ALA A 149 0.19 5.08 -17.33
CA ALA A 149 0.48 4.60 -18.68
C ALA A 149 1.46 3.43 -18.69
N GLN A 150 2.52 3.49 -17.89
CA GLN A 150 3.50 2.41 -17.75
C GLN A 150 2.88 1.13 -17.17
N GLU A 151 2.06 1.25 -16.13
CA GLU A 151 1.37 0.11 -15.50
C GLU A 151 0.36 -0.52 -16.44
N LEU A 152 -0.38 0.30 -17.18
CA LEU A 152 -1.31 -0.18 -18.21
C LEU A 152 -0.59 -0.90 -19.34
N SER A 153 0.51 -0.33 -19.87
CA SER A 153 1.37 -0.99 -20.86
C SER A 153 1.89 -2.32 -20.36
N ALA A 154 2.45 -2.36 -19.15
CA ALA A 154 2.97 -3.58 -18.55
C ALA A 154 1.87 -4.64 -18.42
N TYR A 155 0.67 -4.25 -17.99
CA TYR A 155 -0.48 -5.16 -17.93
C TYR A 155 -0.87 -5.67 -19.32
N LEU A 156 -0.96 -4.80 -20.31
CA LEU A 156 -1.37 -5.19 -21.68
C LEU A 156 -0.33 -6.09 -22.36
N GLU A 157 0.95 -5.78 -22.22
CA GLU A 157 2.04 -6.46 -22.91
C GLU A 157 2.51 -7.73 -22.22
N THR A 158 2.47 -7.74 -20.88
CA THR A 158 3.05 -8.83 -20.09
C THR A 158 2.07 -9.57 -19.20
N GLY A 159 0.88 -9.02 -18.98
CA GLY A 159 -0.09 -9.54 -18.01
C GLY A 159 0.26 -9.25 -16.56
N ASN A 160 1.40 -8.62 -16.26
CA ASN A 160 1.80 -8.31 -14.89
C ASN A 160 0.89 -7.23 -14.29
N THR A 161 0.61 -7.36 -13.00
CA THR A 161 -0.19 -6.39 -12.23
C THR A 161 0.67 -5.78 -11.14
N THR A 162 0.78 -4.44 -11.15
CA THR A 162 1.45 -3.66 -10.11
C THR A 162 0.51 -2.56 -9.61
N HIS A 163 0.55 -2.27 -8.31
CA HIS A 163 -0.27 -1.24 -7.65
C HIS A 163 -1.79 -1.35 -7.88
N SER A 164 -2.28 -2.51 -8.29
CA SER A 164 -3.72 -2.72 -8.50
C SER A 164 -4.49 -2.61 -7.19
N VAL A 165 -5.63 -1.91 -7.19
CA VAL A 165 -6.47 -1.74 -6.00
C VAL A 165 -7.43 -2.91 -5.77
N ASN A 166 -7.73 -3.69 -6.80
CA ASN A 166 -8.69 -4.79 -6.78
C ASN A 166 -8.09 -6.17 -7.06
N LEU A 167 -6.98 -6.24 -7.80
CA LEU A 167 -6.28 -7.49 -8.09
C LEU A 167 -5.01 -7.62 -7.23
N PRO A 168 -4.50 -8.83 -7.01
CA PRO A 168 -3.20 -9.04 -6.38
C PRO A 168 -2.08 -8.52 -7.27
N ASN A 169 -0.98 -8.07 -6.69
CA ASN A 169 0.24 -7.77 -7.44
C ASN A 169 0.88 -9.10 -7.87
N ILE A 170 1.02 -9.27 -9.17
CA ILE A 170 1.63 -10.47 -9.77
C ILE A 170 2.64 -10.05 -10.82
N THR A 171 3.83 -10.58 -10.71
CA THR A 171 4.90 -10.38 -11.68
C THR A 171 5.49 -11.73 -12.05
N LEU A 172 5.41 -12.06 -13.34
CA LEU A 172 6.05 -13.23 -13.93
C LEU A 172 6.89 -12.74 -15.12
N PRO A 173 8.21 -12.94 -15.12
CA PRO A 173 9.07 -12.54 -16.25
C PRO A 173 8.55 -13.15 -17.55
N ARG A 174 8.55 -12.38 -18.62
CA ARG A 174 8.06 -12.82 -19.92
C ARG A 174 9.12 -13.68 -20.63
N THR A 175 8.76 -14.88 -21.06
CA THR A 175 9.59 -15.69 -21.94
C THR A 175 9.27 -15.34 -23.38
N PRO A 176 10.24 -14.83 -24.17
CA PRO A 176 9.99 -14.45 -25.56
C PRO A 176 9.43 -15.61 -26.40
N GLY A 177 8.39 -15.33 -27.16
CA GLY A 177 7.77 -16.33 -28.06
C GLY A 177 6.88 -17.37 -27.37
N MET A 178 6.73 -17.32 -26.06
CA MET A 178 5.86 -18.23 -25.30
C MET A 178 4.49 -17.57 -25.09
N PRO A 179 3.39 -18.20 -25.51
CA PRO A 179 2.05 -17.71 -25.23
C PRO A 179 1.79 -17.63 -23.74
N ARG A 180 1.17 -16.55 -23.30
CA ARG A 180 0.75 -16.36 -21.90
C ARG A 180 -0.77 -16.21 -21.83
N VAL A 181 -1.36 -17.00 -20.97
CA VAL A 181 -2.80 -16.87 -20.62
C VAL A 181 -2.91 -16.12 -19.30
N CYS A 182 -3.75 -15.09 -19.31
CA CYS A 182 -4.05 -14.26 -18.16
C CYS A 182 -5.52 -14.48 -17.78
N VAL A 183 -5.80 -14.92 -16.55
CA VAL A 183 -7.15 -15.23 -16.10
C VAL A 183 -7.50 -14.45 -14.84
N ILE A 184 -8.53 -13.61 -14.91
CA ILE A 184 -9.18 -12.98 -13.75
C ILE A 184 -10.35 -13.87 -13.34
N HIS A 185 -10.40 -14.24 -12.07
CA HIS A 185 -11.43 -15.17 -11.57
C HIS A 185 -11.76 -14.91 -10.09
N LEU A 186 -12.84 -15.54 -9.61
CA LEU A 186 -13.15 -15.53 -8.19
C LEU A 186 -12.21 -16.45 -7.41
N ASN A 187 -11.92 -16.08 -6.17
CA ASN A 187 -11.07 -16.85 -5.27
C ASN A 187 -11.88 -17.98 -4.61
N VAL A 188 -12.20 -19.01 -5.38
CA VAL A 188 -12.99 -20.16 -4.94
C VAL A 188 -12.22 -21.47 -5.02
N SER A 189 -12.58 -22.41 -4.15
CA SER A 189 -11.91 -23.71 -4.08
C SER A 189 -12.04 -24.51 -5.37
N GLY A 190 -10.94 -25.14 -5.80
CA GLY A 190 -10.91 -26.04 -6.96
C GLY A 190 -10.85 -25.35 -8.32
N LEU A 191 -10.90 -24.01 -8.41
CA LEU A 191 -10.91 -23.31 -9.69
C LEU A 191 -9.60 -23.44 -10.46
N ILE A 192 -8.46 -23.37 -9.80
CA ILE A 192 -7.16 -23.59 -10.45
C ILE A 192 -7.11 -24.98 -11.12
N ASN A 193 -7.66 -26.01 -10.47
CA ASN A 193 -7.72 -27.34 -11.05
C ASN A 193 -8.58 -27.37 -12.35
N LYS A 194 -9.72 -26.68 -12.37
CA LYS A 194 -10.55 -26.56 -13.56
C LYS A 194 -9.81 -25.85 -14.70
N LEU A 195 -9.13 -24.72 -14.40
CA LEU A 195 -8.36 -23.98 -15.39
C LEU A 195 -7.23 -24.83 -16.00
N THR A 196 -6.47 -25.54 -15.15
CA THR A 196 -5.38 -26.41 -15.61
C THR A 196 -5.89 -27.60 -16.42
N SER A 197 -7.07 -28.14 -16.10
CA SER A 197 -7.72 -29.20 -16.89
C SER A 197 -8.08 -28.71 -18.28
N VAL A 198 -8.72 -27.55 -18.41
CA VAL A 198 -9.07 -26.97 -19.72
C VAL A 198 -7.82 -26.73 -20.57
N ILE A 199 -6.74 -26.20 -19.97
CA ILE A 199 -5.47 -25.98 -20.68
C ILE A 199 -4.88 -27.32 -21.17
N SER A 200 -4.87 -28.33 -20.32
CA SER A 200 -4.34 -29.67 -20.66
C SER A 200 -5.16 -30.36 -21.75
N GLU A 201 -6.49 -30.32 -21.65
CA GLU A 201 -7.42 -30.87 -22.64
C GLU A 201 -7.31 -30.15 -24.00
N ALA A 202 -6.95 -28.86 -23.99
CA ALA A 202 -6.66 -28.08 -25.18
C ALA A 202 -5.27 -28.37 -25.80
N GLY A 203 -4.48 -29.28 -25.23
CA GLY A 203 -3.14 -29.65 -25.70
C GLY A 203 -2.03 -28.71 -25.24
N GLY A 204 -2.30 -27.85 -24.24
CA GLY A 204 -1.32 -26.97 -23.64
C GLY A 204 -0.51 -27.65 -22.52
N ASN A 205 0.79 -27.35 -22.45
CA ASN A 205 1.63 -27.67 -21.31
C ASN A 205 1.97 -26.41 -20.55
N ILE A 206 1.88 -26.45 -19.21
CA ILE A 206 2.16 -25.29 -18.35
C ILE A 206 3.64 -25.28 -18.00
N GLU A 207 4.35 -24.31 -18.52
CA GLU A 207 5.78 -24.11 -18.25
C GLU A 207 6.01 -23.30 -16.98
N ASN A 208 5.23 -22.23 -16.81
CA ASN A 208 5.25 -21.41 -15.63
C ASN A 208 3.81 -21.04 -15.22
N MET A 209 3.60 -20.93 -13.92
CA MET A 209 2.32 -20.46 -13.37
C MET A 209 2.57 -19.62 -12.14
N ILE A 210 1.84 -18.52 -12.04
CA ILE A 210 1.75 -17.74 -10.80
C ILE A 210 0.28 -17.38 -10.57
N SER A 211 -0.19 -17.54 -9.34
CA SER A 211 -1.54 -17.19 -8.94
C SER A 211 -1.50 -16.45 -7.61
N GLY A 212 -2.32 -15.43 -7.49
CA GLY A 212 -2.52 -14.71 -6.25
C GLY A 212 -3.97 -14.32 -6.09
N SER A 213 -4.36 -14.01 -4.86
CA SER A 213 -5.71 -13.55 -4.56
C SER A 213 -5.69 -12.29 -3.70
N ARG A 214 -6.73 -11.48 -3.85
CA ARG A 214 -7.03 -10.32 -3.03
C ARG A 214 -8.52 -10.28 -2.75
N LYS A 215 -8.89 -10.62 -1.51
CA LYS A 215 -10.29 -10.81 -1.10
C LYS A 215 -10.99 -11.86 -1.97
N GLU A 216 -12.10 -11.46 -2.62
CA GLU A 216 -12.92 -12.32 -3.49
C GLU A 216 -12.33 -12.55 -4.89
N TYR A 217 -11.36 -11.77 -5.32
CA TYR A 217 -10.75 -11.87 -6.65
C TYR A 217 -9.40 -12.55 -6.63
N ALA A 218 -9.14 -13.31 -7.67
CA ALA A 218 -7.83 -13.90 -7.94
C ALA A 218 -7.41 -13.62 -9.37
N TYR A 219 -6.11 -13.63 -9.58
CA TYR A 219 -5.52 -13.45 -10.90
C TYR A 219 -4.43 -14.50 -11.09
N THR A 220 -4.45 -15.17 -12.23
CA THR A 220 -3.52 -16.25 -12.55
C THR A 220 -2.91 -16.02 -13.91
N LEU A 221 -1.59 -16.16 -14.00
CA LEU A 221 -0.83 -16.19 -15.25
C LEU A 221 -0.32 -17.60 -15.50
N PHE A 222 -0.46 -18.06 -16.73
CA PHE A 222 0.12 -19.30 -17.23
C PHE A 222 0.98 -19.00 -18.44
N ASP A 223 2.24 -19.39 -18.43
CA ASP A 223 3.07 -19.48 -19.64
C ASP A 223 2.93 -20.89 -20.20
N LEU A 224 2.55 -21.00 -21.43
CA LEU A 224 2.18 -22.27 -22.05
C LEU A 224 3.10 -22.63 -23.22
N SER A 225 3.34 -23.94 -23.38
CA SER A 225 3.87 -24.52 -24.61
C SER A 225 2.86 -25.51 -25.22
N GLY A 226 3.09 -25.93 -26.45
CA GLY A 226 2.20 -26.85 -27.16
C GLY A 226 1.42 -26.17 -28.29
N ASN A 227 0.54 -26.93 -28.93
CA ASN A 227 -0.28 -26.44 -30.03
C ASN A 227 -1.63 -25.95 -29.49
N LEU A 228 -1.66 -24.69 -29.06
CA LEU A 228 -2.83 -24.09 -28.43
C LEU A 228 -3.91 -23.71 -29.47
N PRO A 229 -5.17 -24.02 -29.24
CA PRO A 229 -6.26 -23.57 -30.10
C PRO A 229 -6.49 -22.06 -29.95
N ALA A 230 -6.95 -21.40 -31.00
CA ALA A 230 -7.19 -19.96 -31.00
C ALA A 230 -8.33 -19.55 -30.04
N ASP A 231 -9.24 -20.44 -29.72
CA ASP A 231 -10.37 -20.24 -28.84
C ASP A 231 -10.10 -20.62 -27.37
N LEU A 232 -8.82 -20.76 -26.98
CA LEU A 232 -8.47 -21.13 -25.60
C LEU A 232 -8.99 -20.11 -24.56
N ALA A 233 -8.95 -18.83 -24.89
CA ALA A 233 -9.46 -17.80 -23.98
C ALA A 233 -10.98 -17.97 -23.75
N GLU A 234 -11.74 -18.17 -24.82
CA GLU A 234 -13.19 -18.39 -24.74
C GLU A 234 -13.53 -19.64 -23.91
N ARG A 235 -12.82 -20.74 -24.14
CA ARG A 235 -12.99 -21.97 -23.34
C ARG A 235 -12.72 -21.78 -21.85
N LEU A 236 -11.76 -20.94 -21.51
CA LEU A 236 -11.48 -20.62 -20.10
C LEU A 236 -12.55 -19.69 -19.51
N GLU A 237 -13.16 -18.80 -20.31
CA GLU A 237 -14.27 -17.95 -19.87
C GLU A 237 -15.58 -18.74 -19.66
N GLU A 238 -15.73 -19.92 -20.28
CA GLU A 238 -16.86 -20.83 -20.04
C GLU A 238 -16.78 -21.54 -18.67
N VAL A 239 -15.60 -21.55 -18.04
CA VAL A 239 -15.46 -22.13 -16.69
C VAL A 239 -16.19 -21.25 -15.66
N PRO A 240 -17.12 -21.82 -14.87
CA PRO A 240 -17.79 -21.06 -13.83
C PRO A 240 -16.80 -20.36 -12.90
N ASP A 241 -17.13 -19.12 -12.51
CA ASP A 241 -16.30 -18.25 -11.64
C ASP A 241 -15.09 -17.61 -12.33
N VAL A 242 -14.86 -17.84 -13.62
CA VAL A 242 -13.95 -17.03 -14.43
C VAL A 242 -14.67 -15.75 -14.86
N ILE A 243 -13.97 -14.62 -14.71
CA ILE A 243 -14.51 -13.30 -15.03
C ILE A 243 -14.03 -12.86 -16.41
N ARG A 244 -12.74 -13.07 -16.67
CA ARG A 244 -12.11 -12.69 -17.94
C ARG A 244 -10.85 -13.52 -18.20
N SER A 245 -10.65 -13.87 -19.45
CA SER A 245 -9.43 -14.51 -19.95
C SER A 245 -8.90 -13.79 -21.17
N ARG A 246 -7.57 -13.84 -21.37
CA ARG A 246 -6.92 -13.39 -22.60
C ARG A 246 -5.60 -14.11 -22.81
N VAL A 247 -5.22 -14.26 -24.08
CA VAL A 247 -3.91 -14.76 -24.50
C VAL A 247 -3.09 -13.61 -25.05
N ILE A 248 -1.82 -13.53 -24.64
CA ILE A 248 -0.86 -12.51 -25.08
C ILE A 248 0.45 -13.15 -25.53
#